data_68d878967d75e1983f9bce952e626302
#
_entry.id   68d878967d75e1983f9bce952e626302
#
_cell.length_a   1.000
_cell.length_b   1.000
_cell.length_c   1.000
_cell.angle_alpha   90.00
_cell.angle_beta   90.00
_cell.angle_gamma   90.00
#
_symmetry.space_group_name_H-M   'P 1'
#
loop_
_entity.id
_entity.type
_entity.pdbx_description
1 polymer ?
#
loop_
_entity_poly.entity_id
_entity_poly.type
_entity_poly.pdbx_seq_one_letter_code
_entity_poly.pdbx_strand_id
1 'polypeptide(L)'
;LSDRIETEIEARMQSDMTGSLAKPANLGRAMRLDDAPGRYIEAAKATFPTGRRLDGLKIVIDCANGAAYKVAPEVLWELGAEVIPIGVDPDGYNINKGCGSTDTDYMCSQVVSHGANIGIALDGDADRLMVCDEQGAMVDGDQIMALIAKNWLDRDLLKGGGLVATVMSNLGLEKYLNSIGLNLERTKVGDR
;
A
#
# COMPACT_ATOMS: atom_id res chain seq x y z
N LEU A 1 9.86 -4.57 17.48
CA LEU A 1 10.16 -4.72 18.91
C LEU A 1 10.21 -6.20 19.26
N SER A 2 10.91 -6.59 20.35
CA SER A 2 10.83 -7.97 20.85
C SER A 2 9.59 -8.11 21.75
N ASP A 3 9.03 -9.32 21.80
CA ASP A 3 7.83 -9.62 22.62
C ASP A 3 8.00 -9.20 24.08
N ARG A 4 9.24 -9.33 24.63
CA ARG A 4 9.56 -8.86 25.98
C ARG A 4 9.33 -7.37 26.15
N ILE A 5 9.78 -6.55 25.17
CA ILE A 5 9.62 -5.09 25.24
C ILE A 5 8.15 -4.71 25.07
N GLU A 6 7.41 -5.39 24.22
CA GLU A 6 5.98 -5.16 24.03
C GLU A 6 5.21 -5.46 25.33
N THR A 7 5.48 -6.60 25.95
CA THR A 7 4.88 -6.96 27.24
C THR A 7 5.23 -5.94 28.35
N GLU A 8 6.46 -5.42 28.37
CA GLU A 8 6.84 -4.38 29.32
C GLU A 8 6.09 -3.05 29.07
N ILE A 9 5.86 -2.68 27.80
CA ILE A 9 5.07 -1.49 27.42
C ILE A 9 3.62 -1.66 27.85
N GLU A 10 3.01 -2.79 27.54
CA GLU A 10 1.62 -3.09 27.92
C GLU A 10 1.44 -3.07 29.45
N ALA A 11 2.36 -3.67 30.19
CA ALA A 11 2.33 -3.65 31.66
C ALA A 11 2.42 -2.22 32.22
N ARG A 12 3.24 -1.36 31.61
CA ARG A 12 3.33 0.07 31.98
C ARG A 12 2.04 0.81 31.67
N MET A 13 1.41 0.57 30.52
CA MET A 13 0.14 1.21 30.16
C MET A 13 -0.99 0.86 31.14
N GLN A 14 -0.96 -0.32 31.76
CA GLN A 14 -1.92 -0.74 32.76
C GLN A 14 -1.59 -0.29 34.17
N SER A 15 -0.40 0.24 34.41
CA SER A 15 0.04 0.73 35.73
C SER A 15 -0.33 2.20 35.94
N ASP A 16 -0.35 2.61 37.24
CA ASP A 16 -0.41 4.05 37.56
C ASP A 16 0.91 4.72 37.17
N MET A 17 0.88 5.49 36.07
CA MET A 17 2.02 6.22 35.57
C MET A 17 2.16 7.64 36.15
N THR A 18 1.30 8.05 37.08
CA THR A 18 1.27 9.43 37.63
C THR A 18 2.62 9.86 38.19
N GLY A 19 3.34 8.97 38.83
CA GLY A 19 4.68 9.24 39.38
C GLY A 19 5.79 9.35 38.31
N SER A 20 5.54 8.90 37.09
CA SER A 20 6.48 8.93 35.96
C SER A 20 6.23 10.08 35.01
N LEU A 21 5.19 10.87 35.21
CA LEU A 21 4.86 12.00 34.34
C LEU A 21 5.90 13.14 34.48
N ALA A 22 6.20 13.75 33.35
CA ALA A 22 7.07 14.92 33.36
C ALA A 22 6.42 16.09 34.10
N LYS A 23 7.21 16.81 34.88
CA LYS A 23 6.73 18.06 35.50
C LYS A 23 6.36 19.09 34.41
N PRO A 24 5.41 20.00 34.66
CA PRO A 24 4.97 21.00 33.67
C PRO A 24 6.12 21.79 33.03
N ALA A 25 7.15 22.10 33.78
CA ALA A 25 8.33 22.83 33.28
C ALA A 25 9.20 22.01 32.31
N ASN A 26 9.06 20.67 32.33
CA ASN A 26 9.83 19.74 31.48
C ASN A 26 9.00 19.17 30.32
N LEU A 27 7.78 19.66 30.12
CA LEU A 27 6.98 19.24 28.97
C LEU A 27 7.62 19.76 27.69
N GLY A 28 7.72 18.88 26.69
CA GLY A 28 8.12 19.26 25.33
C GLY A 28 7.07 20.17 24.69
N ARG A 29 7.44 20.77 23.57
CA ARG A 29 6.54 21.57 22.75
C ARG A 29 6.22 20.82 21.46
N ALA A 30 4.95 20.81 21.09
CA ALA A 30 4.55 20.32 19.78
C ALA A 30 5.00 21.32 18.70
N MET A 31 5.54 20.77 17.61
CA MET A 31 5.94 21.54 16.43
C MET A 31 5.32 20.89 15.21
N ARG A 32 4.70 21.69 14.34
CA ARG A 32 4.17 21.17 13.08
C ARG A 32 5.31 21.04 12.08
N LEU A 33 5.40 19.88 11.44
CA LEU A 33 6.36 19.61 10.39
C LEU A 33 5.64 19.67 9.03
N ASP A 34 5.58 20.86 8.44
CA ASP A 34 4.77 21.11 7.24
C ASP A 34 5.34 20.48 5.97
N ASP A 35 6.64 20.20 5.94
CA ASP A 35 7.33 19.59 4.79
C ASP A 35 7.34 18.04 4.81
N ALA A 36 6.76 17.41 5.84
CA ALA A 36 6.74 15.95 5.95
C ALA A 36 6.04 15.24 4.78
N PRO A 37 4.87 15.71 4.28
CA PRO A 37 4.23 15.11 3.10
C PRO A 37 5.13 15.15 1.86
N GLY A 38 5.75 16.29 1.57
CA GLY A 38 6.66 16.44 0.43
C GLY A 38 7.86 15.51 0.50
N ARG A 39 8.47 15.34 1.68
CA ARG A 39 9.57 14.37 1.87
C ARG A 39 9.12 12.94 1.62
N TYR A 40 7.91 12.58 2.07
CA TYR A 40 7.36 11.24 1.82
C TYR A 40 7.08 11.02 0.33
N ILE A 41 6.49 12.00 -0.37
CA ILE A 41 6.23 11.97 -1.81
C ILE A 41 7.53 11.74 -2.57
N GLU A 42 8.59 12.50 -2.26
CA GLU A 42 9.90 12.32 -2.90
C GLU A 42 10.49 10.93 -2.63
N ALA A 43 10.38 10.43 -1.40
CA ALA A 43 10.84 9.09 -1.05
C ALA A 43 10.06 8.00 -1.81
N ALA A 44 8.74 8.14 -1.93
CA ALA A 44 7.89 7.21 -2.67
C ALA A 44 8.24 7.24 -4.17
N LYS A 45 8.37 8.41 -4.78
CA LYS A 45 8.77 8.56 -6.19
C LYS A 45 10.16 7.99 -6.48
N ALA A 46 11.09 8.07 -5.52
CA ALA A 46 12.43 7.51 -5.67
C ALA A 46 12.44 5.98 -5.82
N THR A 47 11.37 5.28 -5.41
CA THR A 47 11.22 3.83 -5.65
C THR A 47 10.76 3.50 -7.07
N PHE A 48 10.22 4.47 -7.80
CA PHE A 48 9.79 4.27 -9.18
C PHE A 48 11.00 4.14 -10.11
N PRO A 49 10.95 3.28 -11.14
CA PRO A 49 12.09 3.04 -12.02
C PRO A 49 12.62 4.34 -12.67
N THR A 50 13.91 4.60 -12.50
CA THR A 50 14.57 5.79 -13.04
C THR A 50 14.33 5.95 -14.53
N GLY A 51 13.96 7.16 -14.95
CA GLY A 51 13.70 7.49 -16.36
C GLY A 51 12.34 7.00 -16.87
N ARG A 52 11.51 6.40 -16.03
CA ARG A 52 10.12 6.06 -16.35
C ARG A 52 9.17 7.11 -15.80
N ARG A 53 8.04 7.26 -16.48
CA ARG A 53 6.93 8.13 -16.10
C ARG A 53 5.60 7.45 -16.40
N LEU A 54 4.52 8.01 -15.86
CA LEU A 54 3.16 7.54 -16.05
C LEU A 54 2.37 8.41 -17.03
N ASP A 55 3.07 9.22 -17.86
CA ASP A 55 2.42 10.09 -18.84
C ASP A 55 1.52 9.29 -19.78
N GLY A 56 0.30 9.77 -19.97
CA GLY A 56 -0.71 9.12 -20.81
C GLY A 56 -1.53 8.03 -20.08
N LEU A 57 -1.20 7.70 -18.85
CA LEU A 57 -2.02 6.82 -18.02
C LEU A 57 -3.03 7.64 -17.20
N LYS A 58 -4.28 7.20 -17.24
CA LYS A 58 -5.38 7.68 -16.40
C LYS A 58 -5.61 6.66 -15.29
N ILE A 59 -5.54 7.09 -14.05
CA ILE A 59 -5.56 6.23 -12.85
C ILE A 59 -6.66 6.68 -11.90
N VAL A 60 -7.56 5.78 -11.53
CA VAL A 60 -8.44 5.97 -10.38
C VAL A 60 -7.69 5.50 -9.13
N ILE A 61 -7.57 6.36 -8.14
CA ILE A 61 -6.95 6.02 -6.84
C ILE A 61 -7.96 6.19 -5.71
N ASP A 62 -8.30 5.10 -5.03
CA ASP A 62 -9.13 5.08 -3.84
C ASP A 62 -8.24 5.05 -2.60
N CYS A 63 -8.30 6.11 -1.82
CA CYS A 63 -7.50 6.26 -0.60
C CYS A 63 -8.27 5.87 0.67
N ALA A 64 -9.45 5.24 0.55
CA ALA A 64 -10.24 4.74 1.68
C ALA A 64 -10.56 5.79 2.77
N ASN A 65 -10.53 7.09 2.45
CA ASN A 65 -10.54 8.19 3.42
C ASN A 65 -9.49 8.02 4.54
N GLY A 66 -8.37 7.39 4.22
CA GLY A 66 -7.30 7.00 5.13
C GLY A 66 -6.05 7.87 5.03
N ALA A 67 -4.93 7.35 5.54
CA ALA A 67 -3.68 8.09 5.68
C ALA A 67 -3.10 8.61 4.35
N ALA A 68 -3.33 7.89 3.26
CA ALA A 68 -2.79 8.21 1.94
C ALA A 68 -3.59 9.28 1.15
N TYR A 69 -4.68 9.82 1.68
CA TYR A 69 -5.64 10.65 0.97
C TYR A 69 -5.05 11.87 0.24
N LYS A 70 -3.95 12.41 0.72
CA LYS A 70 -3.20 13.50 0.07
C LYS A 70 -2.03 12.98 -0.74
N VAL A 71 -1.22 12.14 -0.13
CA VAL A 71 0.09 11.79 -0.70
C VAL A 71 0.00 10.85 -1.89
N ALA A 72 -0.94 9.89 -1.91
CA ALA A 72 -1.01 8.93 -3.01
C ALA A 72 -1.46 9.57 -4.35
N PRO A 73 -2.51 10.42 -4.39
CA PRO A 73 -2.85 11.15 -5.61
C PRO A 73 -1.70 12.03 -6.11
N GLU A 74 -1.00 12.71 -5.19
CA GLU A 74 0.07 13.63 -5.54
C GLU A 74 1.30 12.89 -6.11
N VAL A 75 1.69 11.76 -5.52
CA VAL A 75 2.77 10.89 -6.07
C VAL A 75 2.47 10.48 -7.51
N LEU A 76 1.27 10.00 -7.79
CA LEU A 76 0.88 9.55 -9.13
C LEU A 76 0.85 10.72 -10.13
N TRP A 77 0.32 11.87 -9.70
CA TRP A 77 0.27 13.06 -10.52
C TRP A 77 1.68 13.59 -10.83
N GLU A 78 2.57 13.69 -9.87
CA GLU A 78 3.95 14.12 -10.09
C GLU A 78 4.74 13.15 -10.98
N LEU A 79 4.39 11.87 -11.00
CA LEU A 79 4.92 10.90 -11.94
C LEU A 79 4.34 11.04 -13.35
N GLY A 80 3.31 11.89 -13.57
CA GLY A 80 2.75 12.25 -14.87
C GLY A 80 1.40 11.62 -15.20
N ALA A 81 0.78 10.89 -14.28
CA ALA A 81 -0.54 10.31 -14.52
C ALA A 81 -1.65 11.38 -14.50
N GLU A 82 -2.71 11.16 -15.27
CA GLU A 82 -4.01 11.77 -15.05
C GLU A 82 -4.69 11.03 -13.88
N VAL A 83 -4.91 11.70 -12.75
CA VAL A 83 -5.36 11.07 -11.51
C VAL A 83 -6.80 11.43 -11.21
N ILE A 84 -7.62 10.43 -10.93
CA ILE A 84 -9.00 10.56 -10.44
C ILE A 84 -9.02 10.05 -9.00
N PRO A 85 -8.90 10.94 -8.02
CA PRO A 85 -8.87 10.56 -6.62
C PRO A 85 -10.30 10.34 -6.09
N ILE A 86 -10.50 9.24 -5.35
CA ILE A 86 -11.72 8.94 -4.60
C ILE A 86 -11.34 8.49 -3.18
N GLY A 87 -12.28 8.54 -2.25
CA GLY A 87 -11.99 8.24 -0.85
C GLY A 87 -10.93 9.18 -0.26
N VAL A 88 -11.01 10.49 -0.56
CA VAL A 88 -10.00 11.50 -0.18
C VAL A 88 -10.54 12.62 0.72
N ASP A 89 -11.72 12.43 1.29
CA ASP A 89 -12.37 13.40 2.18
C ASP A 89 -12.63 12.79 3.59
N PRO A 90 -11.57 12.57 4.40
CA PRO A 90 -11.70 11.98 5.71
C PRO A 90 -12.43 12.90 6.68
N ASP A 91 -13.49 12.39 7.32
CA ASP A 91 -14.29 13.09 8.35
C ASP A 91 -14.03 12.58 9.77
N GLY A 92 -13.15 11.59 9.95
CA GLY A 92 -12.83 10.93 11.22
C GLY A 92 -13.71 9.71 11.53
N TYR A 93 -14.73 9.42 10.71
CA TYR A 93 -15.67 8.30 10.92
C TYR A 93 -15.88 7.44 9.67
N ASN A 94 -15.33 7.85 8.53
CA ASN A 94 -15.60 7.25 7.22
C ASN A 94 -14.44 6.43 6.64
N ILE A 95 -13.37 6.21 7.39
CA ILE A 95 -12.23 5.37 6.96
C ILE A 95 -12.69 3.96 6.62
N ASN A 96 -12.30 3.43 5.44
CA ASN A 96 -12.70 2.12 4.91
C ASN A 96 -14.23 1.90 4.78
N LYS A 97 -15.04 2.95 4.82
CA LYS A 97 -16.49 2.82 4.78
C LYS A 97 -17.01 2.90 3.35
N GLY A 98 -17.32 1.75 2.76
CA GLY A 98 -17.80 1.65 1.38
C GLY A 98 -16.77 2.11 0.35
N CYS A 99 -15.49 1.93 0.65
CA CYS A 99 -14.37 2.34 -0.20
C CYS A 99 -13.09 1.60 0.19
N GLY A 100 -12.04 1.80 -0.61
CA GLY A 100 -10.72 1.25 -0.39
C GLY A 100 -10.60 -0.24 -0.74
N SER A 101 -9.51 -0.86 -0.30
CA SER A 101 -9.15 -2.25 -0.66
C SER A 101 -10.13 -3.31 -0.15
N THR A 102 -10.99 -2.97 0.80
CA THR A 102 -11.99 -3.87 1.37
C THR A 102 -13.37 -3.78 0.71
N ASP A 103 -13.60 -2.74 -0.10
CA ASP A 103 -14.84 -2.51 -0.86
C ASP A 103 -14.49 -1.81 -2.18
N THR A 104 -14.14 -2.59 -3.19
CA THR A 104 -13.56 -2.10 -4.46
C THR A 104 -14.59 -1.80 -5.55
N ASP A 105 -15.87 -2.10 -5.34
CA ASP A 105 -16.91 -1.98 -6.37
C ASP A 105 -17.04 -0.55 -6.89
N TYR A 106 -16.97 0.43 -5.98
CA TYR A 106 -17.03 1.83 -6.37
C TYR A 106 -15.82 2.23 -7.22
N MET A 107 -14.61 1.86 -6.82
CA MET A 107 -13.40 2.11 -7.61
C MET A 107 -13.51 1.49 -9.01
N CYS A 108 -13.91 0.22 -9.12
CA CYS A 108 -14.08 -0.46 -10.41
C CYS A 108 -15.08 0.27 -11.31
N SER A 109 -16.21 0.73 -10.74
CA SER A 109 -17.21 1.51 -11.49
C SER A 109 -16.65 2.84 -11.98
N GLN A 110 -15.82 3.51 -11.19
CA GLN A 110 -15.17 4.78 -11.58
C GLN A 110 -14.14 4.57 -12.68
N VAL A 111 -13.38 3.47 -12.68
CA VAL A 111 -12.46 3.12 -13.77
C VAL A 111 -13.21 3.05 -15.10
N VAL A 112 -14.29 2.30 -15.15
CA VAL A 112 -15.10 2.13 -16.36
C VAL A 112 -15.73 3.46 -16.79
N SER A 113 -16.34 4.20 -15.85
CA SER A 113 -17.05 5.44 -16.16
C SER A 113 -16.15 6.56 -16.69
N HIS A 114 -14.91 6.62 -16.21
CA HIS A 114 -13.92 7.62 -16.63
C HIS A 114 -13.01 7.15 -17.77
N GLY A 115 -13.16 5.90 -18.23
CA GLY A 115 -12.25 5.29 -19.20
C GLY A 115 -10.81 5.31 -18.71
N ALA A 116 -10.60 5.00 -17.42
CA ALA A 116 -9.27 4.94 -16.83
C ALA A 116 -8.56 3.65 -17.23
N ASN A 117 -7.23 3.67 -17.23
CA ASN A 117 -6.43 2.51 -17.61
C ASN A 117 -6.29 1.51 -16.47
N ILE A 118 -6.39 1.97 -15.22
CA ILE A 118 -6.20 1.17 -14.03
C ILE A 118 -6.90 1.80 -12.84
N GLY A 119 -7.41 0.99 -11.93
CA GLY A 119 -7.85 1.40 -10.60
C GLY A 119 -6.92 0.84 -9.54
N ILE A 120 -6.65 1.64 -8.53
CA ILE A 120 -5.83 1.29 -7.37
C ILE A 120 -6.64 1.64 -6.12
N ALA A 121 -6.87 0.67 -5.23
CA ALA A 121 -7.50 0.90 -3.95
C ALA A 121 -6.54 0.55 -2.81
N LEU A 122 -6.37 1.49 -1.90
CA LEU A 122 -5.61 1.33 -0.66
C LEU A 122 -6.58 1.08 0.50
N ASP A 123 -6.10 0.58 1.61
CA ASP A 123 -6.86 0.60 2.86
C ASP A 123 -6.50 1.81 3.73
N GLY A 124 -7.07 1.87 4.93
CA GLY A 124 -7.00 3.07 5.77
C GLY A 124 -5.61 3.52 6.17
N ASP A 125 -4.66 2.63 6.36
CA ASP A 125 -3.24 2.92 6.67
C ASP A 125 -2.31 2.69 5.47
N ALA A 126 -2.90 2.29 4.31
CA ALA A 126 -2.23 2.13 3.04
C ALA A 126 -1.13 1.05 3.02
N ASP A 127 -1.27 0.01 3.85
CA ASP A 127 -0.37 -1.15 3.85
C ASP A 127 -0.85 -2.25 2.89
N ARG A 128 -2.12 -2.21 2.44
CA ARG A 128 -2.73 -3.13 1.48
C ARG A 128 -3.18 -2.41 0.23
N LEU A 129 -3.15 -3.13 -0.87
CA LEU A 129 -3.43 -2.62 -2.19
C LEU A 129 -4.27 -3.63 -2.98
N MET A 130 -5.31 -3.14 -3.64
CA MET A 130 -6.06 -3.87 -4.65
C MET A 130 -6.01 -3.13 -5.98
N VAL A 131 -6.04 -3.87 -7.07
CA VAL A 131 -5.94 -3.29 -8.43
C VAL A 131 -7.06 -3.82 -9.30
N CYS A 132 -7.62 -3.00 -10.18
CA CYS A 132 -8.46 -3.46 -11.29
C CYS A 132 -7.93 -2.93 -12.62
N ASP A 133 -8.25 -3.66 -13.69
CA ASP A 133 -7.91 -3.27 -15.07
C ASP A 133 -8.88 -2.21 -15.63
N GLU A 134 -8.69 -1.84 -16.89
CA GLU A 134 -9.49 -0.83 -17.60
C GLU A 134 -10.94 -1.25 -17.82
N GLN A 135 -11.29 -2.53 -17.62
CA GLN A 135 -12.65 -3.06 -17.68
C GLN A 135 -13.34 -3.10 -16.31
N GLY A 136 -12.63 -2.68 -15.26
CA GLY A 136 -13.07 -2.79 -13.88
C GLY A 136 -12.98 -4.22 -13.32
N ALA A 137 -12.27 -5.11 -14.00
CA ALA A 137 -12.04 -6.47 -13.50
C ALA A 137 -10.88 -6.48 -12.49
N MET A 138 -11.12 -7.10 -11.34
CA MET A 138 -10.11 -7.18 -10.28
C MET A 138 -8.93 -8.04 -10.68
N VAL A 139 -7.73 -7.52 -10.45
CA VAL A 139 -6.45 -8.22 -10.58
C VAL A 139 -6.01 -8.64 -9.18
N ASP A 140 -5.95 -9.94 -8.91
CA ASP A 140 -5.61 -10.41 -7.58
C ASP A 140 -4.10 -10.31 -7.29
N GLY A 141 -3.74 -10.34 -6.00
CA GLY A 141 -2.35 -10.20 -5.56
C GLY A 141 -1.43 -11.29 -6.12
N ASP A 142 -1.91 -12.49 -6.34
CA ASP A 142 -1.12 -13.58 -6.93
C ASP A 142 -0.79 -13.29 -8.40
N GLN A 143 -1.70 -12.66 -9.15
CA GLN A 143 -1.45 -12.21 -10.53
C GLN A 143 -0.40 -11.10 -10.56
N ILE A 144 -0.48 -10.15 -9.62
CA ILE A 144 0.51 -9.07 -9.50
C ILE A 144 1.88 -9.63 -9.15
N MET A 145 1.97 -10.58 -8.21
CA MET A 145 3.20 -11.26 -7.86
C MET A 145 3.80 -12.03 -9.05
N ALA A 146 2.96 -12.72 -9.82
CA ALA A 146 3.37 -13.42 -11.04
C ALA A 146 3.97 -12.45 -12.08
N LEU A 147 3.31 -11.31 -12.30
CA LEU A 147 3.76 -10.27 -13.23
C LEU A 147 5.12 -9.69 -12.80
N ILE A 148 5.28 -9.36 -11.53
CA ILE A 148 6.53 -8.81 -10.97
C ILE A 148 7.65 -9.85 -11.08
N ALA A 149 7.40 -11.10 -10.69
CA ALA A 149 8.39 -12.18 -10.76
C ALA A 149 8.87 -12.40 -12.19
N LYS A 150 7.93 -12.44 -13.16
CA LYS A 150 8.26 -12.56 -14.59
C LYS A 150 9.09 -11.39 -15.09
N ASN A 151 8.70 -10.16 -14.76
CA ASN A 151 9.44 -8.97 -15.16
C ASN A 151 10.87 -8.94 -14.59
N TRP A 152 11.03 -9.34 -13.33
CA TRP A 152 12.35 -9.41 -12.70
C TRP A 152 13.20 -10.54 -13.27
N LEU A 153 12.59 -11.69 -13.60
CA LEU A 153 13.28 -12.78 -14.28
C LEU A 153 13.82 -12.33 -15.64
N ASP A 154 12.99 -11.71 -16.47
CA ASP A 154 13.35 -11.23 -17.81
C ASP A 154 14.47 -10.17 -17.80
N ARG A 155 14.59 -9.46 -16.68
CA ARG A 155 15.58 -8.38 -16.51
C ARG A 155 16.80 -8.80 -15.69
N ASP A 156 16.91 -10.08 -15.36
CA ASP A 156 17.98 -10.63 -14.49
C ASP A 156 18.09 -9.94 -13.13
N LEU A 157 16.95 -9.52 -12.59
CA LEU A 157 16.83 -8.86 -11.28
C LEU A 157 16.39 -9.82 -10.18
N LEU A 158 15.79 -10.96 -10.55
CA LEU A 158 15.29 -11.94 -9.60
C LEU A 158 16.46 -12.70 -8.98
N LYS A 159 16.55 -12.67 -7.66
CA LYS A 159 17.55 -13.42 -6.89
C LYS A 159 16.91 -14.64 -6.22
N GLY A 160 17.69 -15.73 -6.07
CA GLY A 160 17.26 -16.91 -5.33
C GLY A 160 16.38 -17.90 -6.09
N GLY A 161 16.08 -17.65 -7.39
CA GLY A 161 15.41 -18.65 -8.25
C GLY A 161 13.93 -18.90 -7.95
N GLY A 162 13.27 -17.99 -7.20
CA GLY A 162 11.87 -18.17 -6.85
C GLY A 162 11.25 -16.97 -6.17
N LEU A 163 10.01 -17.17 -5.71
CA LEU A 163 9.22 -16.21 -4.99
C LEU A 163 8.86 -16.77 -3.61
N VAL A 164 8.89 -15.94 -2.59
CA VAL A 164 8.38 -16.27 -1.25
C VAL A 164 7.02 -15.59 -1.10
N ALA A 165 6.00 -16.37 -0.76
CA ALA A 165 4.66 -15.87 -0.48
C ALA A 165 4.05 -16.58 0.73
N THR A 166 2.88 -16.16 1.18
CA THR A 166 2.24 -16.83 2.31
C THR A 166 1.48 -18.08 1.88
N VAL A 167 1.05 -18.88 2.84
CA VAL A 167 0.17 -20.05 2.62
C VAL A 167 -1.17 -19.66 1.97
N MET A 168 -1.52 -18.38 1.94
CA MET A 168 -2.75 -17.86 1.32
C MET A 168 -2.67 -17.81 -0.22
N SER A 169 -1.47 -17.82 -0.80
CA SER A 169 -1.30 -17.78 -2.25
C SER A 169 -1.87 -19.02 -2.95
N ASN A 170 -2.52 -18.79 -4.08
CA ASN A 170 -3.26 -19.82 -4.78
C ASN A 170 -2.36 -20.78 -5.58
N LEU A 171 -2.93 -21.90 -6.01
CA LEU A 171 -2.22 -22.90 -6.82
C LEU A 171 -1.89 -22.38 -8.23
N GLY A 172 -2.64 -21.40 -8.74
CA GLY A 172 -2.39 -20.78 -10.05
C GLY A 172 -1.04 -20.10 -10.11
N LEU A 173 -0.68 -19.33 -9.08
CA LEU A 173 0.63 -18.70 -8.96
C LEU A 173 1.75 -19.75 -8.99
N GLU A 174 1.64 -20.81 -8.19
CA GLU A 174 2.66 -21.89 -8.14
C GLU A 174 2.85 -22.56 -9.49
N LYS A 175 1.75 -22.94 -10.16
CA LYS A 175 1.80 -23.54 -11.50
C LYS A 175 2.43 -22.62 -12.53
N TYR A 176 2.09 -21.33 -12.48
CA TYR A 176 2.67 -20.34 -13.38
C TYR A 176 4.18 -20.18 -13.16
N LEU A 177 4.61 -19.99 -11.91
CA LEU A 177 6.03 -19.88 -11.57
C LEU A 177 6.82 -21.11 -12.01
N ASN A 178 6.33 -22.31 -11.73
CA ASN A 178 6.96 -23.56 -12.19
C ASN A 178 7.09 -23.62 -13.72
N SER A 179 6.09 -23.12 -14.47
CA SER A 179 6.13 -23.10 -15.94
C SER A 179 7.21 -22.20 -16.52
N ILE A 180 7.69 -21.22 -15.76
CA ILE A 180 8.79 -20.32 -16.15
C ILE A 180 10.11 -20.62 -15.42
N GLY A 181 10.20 -21.77 -14.75
CA GLY A 181 11.43 -22.25 -14.09
C GLY A 181 11.69 -21.63 -12.71
N LEU A 182 10.67 -21.05 -12.07
CA LEU A 182 10.75 -20.49 -10.73
C LEU A 182 10.03 -21.37 -9.71
N ASN A 183 10.47 -21.31 -8.46
CA ASN A 183 9.82 -22.00 -7.34
C ASN A 183 8.97 -21.02 -6.52
N LEU A 184 7.93 -21.55 -5.87
CA LEU A 184 7.16 -20.82 -4.84
C LEU A 184 7.45 -21.43 -3.47
N GLU A 185 8.05 -20.64 -2.59
CA GLU A 185 8.23 -21.00 -1.18
C GLU A 185 7.10 -20.36 -0.36
N ARG A 186 6.46 -21.17 0.52
CA ARG A 186 5.34 -20.71 1.33
C ARG A 186 5.72 -20.52 2.78
N THR A 187 5.38 -19.36 3.33
CA THR A 187 5.55 -19.03 4.75
C THR A 187 4.20 -18.93 5.46
N LYS A 188 4.22 -18.87 6.78
CA LYS A 188 3.05 -18.51 7.57
C LYS A 188 2.65 -17.06 7.30
N VAL A 189 1.37 -16.74 7.49
CA VAL A 189 0.89 -15.35 7.53
C VAL A 189 1.43 -14.70 8.81
N GLY A 190 1.95 -13.50 8.70
CA GLY A 190 2.47 -12.69 9.81
C GLY A 190 3.54 -11.73 9.35
N ASP A 191 3.69 -10.63 10.09
CA ASP A 191 4.68 -9.58 9.80
C ASP A 191 6.04 -9.87 10.47
N ARG A 192 6.21 -11.05 11.06
CA ARG A 192 7.41 -11.48 11.80
C ARG A 192 7.88 -12.86 11.38
#